data_5a839cc975ffc21833fab93b04a8c39f
#
_entry.id   5a839cc975ffc21833fab93b04a8c39f
#
_cell.length_a   1.000
_cell.length_b   1.000
_cell.length_c   1.000
_cell.angle_alpha   90.00
_cell.angle_beta   90.00
_cell.angle_gamma   90.00
#
_symmetry.space_group_name_H-M   'P 1'
#
loop_
_entity.id
_entity.type
_entity.pdbx_description
1 polymer ?
#
loop_
_entity_poly.entity_id
_entity_poly.type
_entity_poly.pdbx_seq_one_letter_code
_entity_poly.pdbx_strand_id
1 'polypeptide(L)'
;MAIVQPKSLIYRKAVAHIFIIAFLCLIMFPLLMIVAISFRQGNFSVGDIIPKASTSTLDHWRLALGFDVVKLNRVSGSTVNVINTDDGKVRFYVTSEEAPSFHNFVTEPFALADVQNLKDDNTLAVEGYADTSDAEGVTYADEGATKDICKNVAKKLVMSLGEGSDVVKYVIDQNDKAGTTYGVYKESIIPPPFPVLLWLWNSVKVAFITAFLIICLSTTSAYAFARMKFAGKTVLLNGMLIFQMFPAVLALVAIYALFDKIGDYIPWLGLNTHGGLILSYMGGIALHIWTIKGYFETIDSSLEEAAAIDGATPWQAFRLILLPLSVPILAVVFILAFIGTITEVPVASVLLLDMNELTLAVGSQQYLYPQNYLWGDFAAAAVLSGLPITIVFLLAQRWLVGGLTAGGVKG
;
A
#
# COMPACT_ATOMS: atom_id res chain seq x y z
N MET A 1 54.75 -4.69 6.54
CA MET A 1 54.69 -6.04 5.92
C MET A 1 53.24 -6.31 5.52
N ALA A 2 53.00 -6.46 4.21
CA ALA A 2 51.68 -6.87 3.75
C ALA A 2 51.42 -8.33 4.16
N ILE A 3 50.44 -8.59 5.03
CA ILE A 3 50.07 -9.94 5.44
C ILE A 3 49.42 -10.61 4.22
N VAL A 4 50.21 -11.45 3.51
CA VAL A 4 49.68 -12.27 2.41
C VAL A 4 48.74 -13.32 3.00
N GLN A 5 47.45 -13.12 2.81
CA GLN A 5 46.46 -14.07 3.27
C GLN A 5 46.56 -15.40 2.49
N PRO A 6 46.54 -16.54 3.15
CA PRO A 6 46.62 -17.83 2.46
C PRO A 6 45.43 -18.03 1.50
N LYS A 7 45.68 -18.64 0.33
CA LYS A 7 44.67 -18.89 -0.73
C LYS A 7 43.40 -19.62 -0.19
N SER A 8 43.57 -20.49 0.82
CA SER A 8 42.46 -21.17 1.49
C SER A 8 41.48 -20.22 2.19
N LEU A 9 41.98 -19.10 2.72
CA LEU A 9 41.15 -18.08 3.38
C LEU A 9 40.29 -17.31 2.36
N ILE A 10 40.87 -17.04 1.16
CA ILE A 10 40.14 -16.38 0.06
C ILE A 10 39.00 -17.27 -0.41
N TYR A 11 39.25 -18.59 -0.60
CA TYR A 11 38.22 -19.55 -0.98
C TYR A 11 37.08 -19.63 0.06
N ARG A 12 37.42 -19.74 1.35
CA ARG A 12 36.44 -19.76 2.45
C ARG A 12 35.59 -18.47 2.48
N LYS A 13 36.23 -17.31 2.29
CA LYS A 13 35.48 -16.03 2.19
C LYS A 13 34.55 -16.02 0.98
N ALA A 14 35.03 -16.47 -0.19
CA ALA A 14 34.21 -16.54 -1.41
C ALA A 14 32.99 -17.43 -1.21
N VAL A 15 33.15 -18.64 -0.64
CA VAL A 15 32.05 -19.54 -0.32
C VAL A 15 31.06 -18.91 0.67
N ALA A 16 31.57 -18.25 1.71
CA ALA A 16 30.71 -17.54 2.68
C ALA A 16 29.90 -16.42 2.01
N HIS A 17 30.52 -15.64 1.10
CA HIS A 17 29.81 -14.59 0.38
C HIS A 17 28.74 -15.17 -0.57
N ILE A 18 29.04 -16.25 -1.29
CA ILE A 18 28.07 -16.92 -2.16
C ILE A 18 26.88 -17.42 -1.34
N PHE A 19 27.14 -18.03 -0.20
CA PHE A 19 26.08 -18.49 0.72
C PHE A 19 25.21 -17.32 1.21
N ILE A 20 25.83 -16.23 1.67
CA ILE A 20 25.10 -15.02 2.12
C ILE A 20 24.27 -14.43 0.98
N ILE A 21 24.84 -14.31 -0.22
CA ILE A 21 24.10 -13.77 -1.39
C ILE A 21 22.92 -14.68 -1.72
N ALA A 22 23.13 -15.99 -1.80
CA ALA A 22 22.05 -16.94 -2.08
C ALA A 22 20.94 -16.89 -1.02
N PHE A 23 21.30 -16.77 0.26
CA PHE A 23 20.37 -16.62 1.35
C PHE A 23 19.58 -15.30 1.28
N LEU A 24 20.25 -14.19 0.97
CA LEU A 24 19.61 -12.90 0.76
C LEU A 24 18.63 -12.94 -0.43
N CYS A 25 19.03 -13.55 -1.56
CA CYS A 25 18.16 -13.73 -2.71
C CYS A 25 16.90 -14.54 -2.35
N LEU A 26 17.04 -15.58 -1.54
CA LEU A 26 15.91 -16.40 -1.08
C LEU A 26 14.94 -15.59 -0.21
N ILE A 27 15.44 -14.79 0.73
CA ILE A 27 14.61 -13.94 1.60
C ILE A 27 13.96 -12.80 0.81
N MET A 28 14.71 -12.20 -0.13
CA MET A 28 14.20 -11.10 -0.93
C MET A 28 13.18 -11.53 -2.00
N PHE A 29 13.17 -12.81 -2.37
CA PHE A 29 12.31 -13.34 -3.43
C PHE A 29 10.81 -13.03 -3.22
N PRO A 30 10.18 -13.33 -2.07
CA PRO A 30 8.77 -13.00 -1.84
C PRO A 30 8.49 -11.50 -1.89
N LEU A 31 9.43 -10.66 -1.40
CA LEU A 31 9.28 -9.19 -1.47
C LEU A 31 9.33 -8.69 -2.91
N LEU A 32 10.27 -9.22 -3.71
CA LEU A 32 10.35 -8.90 -5.13
C LEU A 32 9.10 -9.35 -5.88
N MET A 33 8.52 -10.49 -5.51
CA MET A 33 7.26 -10.97 -6.10
C MET A 33 6.09 -10.03 -5.81
N ILE A 34 5.96 -9.53 -4.58
CA ILE A 34 4.92 -8.56 -4.23
C ILE A 34 5.08 -7.27 -5.06
N VAL A 35 6.31 -6.76 -5.15
CA VAL A 35 6.61 -5.60 -6.01
C VAL A 35 6.26 -5.89 -7.47
N ALA A 36 6.64 -7.06 -8.00
CA ALA A 36 6.33 -7.46 -9.37
C ALA A 36 4.82 -7.54 -9.62
N ILE A 37 4.04 -8.10 -8.68
CA ILE A 37 2.57 -8.20 -8.77
C ILE A 37 1.95 -6.80 -8.83
N SER A 38 2.46 -5.83 -8.07
CA SER A 38 1.93 -4.46 -8.03
C SER A 38 2.05 -3.71 -9.36
N PHE A 39 2.90 -4.18 -10.28
CA PHE A 39 3.08 -3.60 -11.62
C PHE A 39 2.48 -4.44 -12.75
N ARG A 40 1.86 -5.59 -12.49
CA ARG A 40 1.25 -6.43 -13.53
C ARG A 40 -0.09 -5.87 -13.98
N GLN A 41 -0.44 -6.09 -15.24
CA GLN A 41 -1.79 -5.85 -15.72
C GLN A 41 -2.76 -6.88 -15.15
N GLY A 42 -3.91 -6.42 -14.64
CA GLY A 42 -4.94 -7.27 -14.06
C GLY A 42 -4.62 -7.76 -12.64
N ASN A 43 -5.59 -8.41 -12.03
CA ASN A 43 -5.54 -8.84 -10.62
C ASN A 43 -5.21 -10.35 -10.50
N PHE A 44 -4.06 -10.77 -11.01
CA PHE A 44 -3.62 -12.16 -10.96
C PHE A 44 -2.47 -12.37 -9.97
N SER A 45 -2.57 -13.41 -9.14
CA SER A 45 -1.52 -13.79 -8.18
C SER A 45 -0.31 -14.44 -8.84
N VAL A 46 -0.52 -15.12 -9.97
CA VAL A 46 0.51 -15.88 -10.70
C VAL A 46 0.83 -15.21 -12.03
N GLY A 47 2.09 -15.22 -12.43
CA GLY A 47 2.55 -14.66 -13.71
C GLY A 47 4.07 -14.51 -13.73
N ASP A 48 4.61 -13.81 -14.73
CA ASP A 48 6.04 -13.59 -14.88
C ASP A 48 6.64 -12.94 -13.61
N ILE A 49 7.79 -13.45 -13.15
CA ILE A 49 8.50 -12.92 -11.97
C ILE A 49 8.88 -11.45 -12.19
N ILE A 50 9.33 -11.14 -13.40
CA ILE A 50 9.62 -9.76 -13.81
C ILE A 50 8.60 -9.41 -14.90
N PRO A 51 7.67 -8.48 -14.66
CA PRO A 51 6.70 -8.08 -15.66
C PRO A 51 7.42 -7.43 -16.86
N LYS A 52 7.03 -7.84 -18.07
CA LYS A 52 7.54 -7.23 -19.31
C LYS A 52 6.96 -5.82 -19.46
N ALA A 53 7.66 -4.93 -20.15
CA ALA A 53 7.19 -3.57 -20.39
C ALA A 53 5.79 -3.53 -21.04
N SER A 54 5.48 -4.51 -21.91
CA SER A 54 4.17 -4.65 -22.57
C SER A 54 3.04 -5.14 -21.67
N THR A 55 3.37 -5.74 -20.51
CA THR A 55 2.40 -6.28 -19.54
C THR A 55 2.47 -5.56 -18.19
N SER A 56 3.19 -4.45 -18.13
CA SER A 56 3.30 -3.61 -16.92
C SER A 56 2.25 -2.50 -16.96
N THR A 57 1.73 -2.17 -15.76
CA THR A 57 0.83 -1.04 -15.55
C THR A 57 1.14 -0.30 -14.26
N LEU A 58 0.73 0.94 -14.17
CA LEU A 58 0.73 1.73 -12.93
C LEU A 58 -0.69 1.86 -12.34
N ASP A 59 -1.68 1.16 -12.89
CA ASP A 59 -3.08 1.28 -12.49
C ASP A 59 -3.28 0.99 -11.01
N HIS A 60 -2.69 -0.10 -10.50
CA HIS A 60 -2.77 -0.47 -9.09
C HIS A 60 -2.19 0.60 -8.15
N TRP A 61 -1.11 1.25 -8.59
CA TRP A 61 -0.50 2.36 -7.85
C TRP A 61 -1.36 3.61 -7.89
N ARG A 62 -1.98 3.91 -9.04
CA ARG A 62 -2.91 5.05 -9.15
C ARG A 62 -4.10 4.86 -8.23
N LEU A 63 -4.73 3.67 -8.26
CA LEU A 63 -5.83 3.32 -7.36
C LEU A 63 -5.42 3.39 -5.88
N ALA A 64 -4.25 2.83 -5.52
CA ALA A 64 -3.73 2.90 -4.15
C ALA A 64 -3.43 4.33 -3.68
N LEU A 65 -3.04 5.22 -4.59
CA LEU A 65 -2.81 6.64 -4.32
C LEU A 65 -4.07 7.50 -4.41
N GLY A 66 -5.25 6.90 -4.62
CA GLY A 66 -6.52 7.60 -4.63
C GLY A 66 -6.88 8.25 -5.98
N PHE A 67 -6.20 7.87 -7.07
CA PHE A 67 -6.50 8.37 -8.42
C PHE A 67 -7.35 7.37 -9.21
N ASP A 68 -8.28 7.90 -9.99
CA ASP A 68 -9.07 7.10 -10.92
C ASP A 68 -8.19 6.50 -12.03
N VAL A 69 -8.59 5.31 -12.49
CA VAL A 69 -7.98 4.64 -13.63
C VAL A 69 -8.99 4.56 -14.76
N VAL A 70 -8.57 5.06 -15.91
CA VAL A 70 -9.35 4.97 -17.14
C VAL A 70 -8.97 3.69 -17.88
N LYS A 71 -9.93 2.80 -18.10
CA LYS A 71 -9.76 1.58 -18.90
C LYS A 71 -10.60 1.66 -20.16
N LEU A 72 -10.02 1.20 -21.25
CA LEU A 72 -10.71 1.01 -22.53
C LEU A 72 -11.12 -0.47 -22.62
N ASN A 73 -12.41 -0.74 -22.48
CA ASN A 73 -12.96 -2.07 -22.62
C ASN A 73 -13.47 -2.25 -24.04
N ARG A 74 -13.00 -3.28 -24.74
CA ARG A 74 -13.46 -3.58 -26.10
C ARG A 74 -14.95 -3.95 -26.06
N VAL A 75 -15.72 -3.35 -26.96
CA VAL A 75 -17.12 -3.71 -27.19
C VAL A 75 -17.12 -4.88 -28.18
N SER A 76 -17.47 -6.08 -27.71
CA SER A 76 -17.51 -7.29 -28.53
C SER A 76 -18.64 -7.20 -29.56
N GLY A 77 -18.46 -7.87 -30.70
CA GLY A 77 -19.48 -7.91 -31.78
C GLY A 77 -19.78 -6.55 -32.43
N SER A 78 -18.95 -5.53 -32.19
CA SER A 78 -19.13 -4.22 -32.78
C SER A 78 -18.55 -4.15 -34.18
N THR A 79 -19.33 -3.56 -35.10
CA THR A 79 -18.87 -3.19 -36.46
C THR A 79 -18.91 -1.67 -36.61
N VAL A 80 -17.94 -1.15 -37.34
CA VAL A 80 -17.84 0.29 -37.62
C VAL A 80 -17.98 0.49 -39.12
N ASN A 81 -18.99 1.21 -39.52
CA ASN A 81 -19.24 1.56 -40.89
C ASN A 81 -19.05 3.09 -41.11
N VAL A 82 -18.58 3.45 -42.24
CA VAL A 82 -18.44 4.86 -42.62
C VAL A 82 -19.59 5.24 -43.56
N ILE A 83 -20.29 6.29 -43.23
CA ILE A 83 -21.44 6.78 -43.99
C ILE A 83 -21.06 8.11 -44.62
N ASN A 84 -21.30 8.26 -45.91
CA ASN A 84 -21.25 9.55 -46.58
C ASN A 84 -22.59 10.26 -46.46
N THR A 85 -22.55 11.55 -46.12
CA THR A 85 -23.74 12.38 -46.13
C THR A 85 -23.84 13.12 -47.49
N ASP A 86 -25.06 13.53 -47.84
CA ASP A 86 -25.33 14.25 -49.10
C ASP A 86 -24.52 15.55 -49.22
N ASP A 87 -24.10 16.13 -48.09
CA ASP A 87 -23.28 17.36 -48.05
C ASP A 87 -21.75 17.07 -48.17
N GLY A 88 -21.34 15.86 -48.53
CA GLY A 88 -19.93 15.51 -48.67
C GLY A 88 -19.19 15.39 -47.34
N LYS A 89 -19.91 15.26 -46.24
CA LYS A 89 -19.37 15.00 -44.91
C LYS A 89 -19.36 13.48 -44.63
N VAL A 90 -18.64 13.11 -43.61
CA VAL A 90 -18.47 11.73 -43.19
C VAL A 90 -18.90 11.55 -41.74
N ARG A 91 -19.52 10.45 -41.46
CA ARG A 91 -19.79 10.02 -40.07
C ARG A 91 -19.53 8.52 -39.88
N PHE A 92 -19.22 8.13 -38.64
CA PHE A 92 -19.10 6.76 -38.30
C PHE A 92 -20.41 6.23 -37.70
N TYR A 93 -20.83 5.09 -38.18
CA TYR A 93 -21.97 4.34 -37.65
C TYR A 93 -21.47 3.07 -37.02
N VAL A 94 -21.76 2.89 -35.75
CA VAL A 94 -21.28 1.72 -34.97
C VAL A 94 -22.47 0.90 -34.55
N THR A 95 -22.43 -0.39 -34.89
CA THR A 95 -23.43 -1.38 -34.49
C THR A 95 -22.80 -2.42 -33.60
N SER A 96 -23.55 -2.96 -32.63
CA SER A 96 -23.12 -4.05 -31.76
C SER A 96 -24.21 -5.11 -31.66
N GLU A 97 -23.85 -6.37 -31.94
CA GLU A 97 -24.77 -7.52 -31.85
C GLU A 97 -24.99 -8.02 -30.42
N GLU A 98 -24.02 -7.83 -29.52
CA GLU A 98 -24.01 -8.48 -28.19
C GLU A 98 -24.79 -7.75 -27.09
N ALA A 99 -25.20 -6.51 -27.30
CA ALA A 99 -25.91 -5.77 -26.28
C ALA A 99 -27.25 -5.26 -26.80
N PRO A 100 -28.39 -5.89 -26.46
CA PRO A 100 -29.72 -5.39 -26.80
C PRO A 100 -30.03 -4.00 -26.23
N SER A 101 -29.29 -3.56 -25.22
CA SER A 101 -29.32 -2.21 -24.68
C SER A 101 -28.28 -1.27 -25.32
N PHE A 102 -27.41 -1.80 -26.16
CA PHE A 102 -26.42 -1.03 -26.87
C PHE A 102 -27.08 -0.62 -28.20
N HIS A 103 -27.73 0.49 -28.17
CA HIS A 103 -28.26 1.09 -29.37
C HIS A 103 -27.09 1.37 -30.33
N ASN A 104 -27.38 1.21 -31.62
CA ASN A 104 -26.49 1.72 -32.65
C ASN A 104 -26.19 3.18 -32.35
N PHE A 105 -24.96 3.60 -32.52
CA PHE A 105 -24.64 5.01 -32.33
C PHE A 105 -23.93 5.58 -33.55
N VAL A 106 -24.15 6.86 -33.77
CA VAL A 106 -23.68 7.59 -34.94
C VAL A 106 -22.96 8.85 -34.47
N THR A 107 -21.85 9.18 -35.11
CA THR A 107 -21.18 10.45 -34.87
C THR A 107 -21.91 11.61 -35.56
N GLU A 108 -21.76 12.82 -35.03
CA GLU A 108 -22.08 14.01 -35.77
C GLU A 108 -21.30 14.03 -37.10
N PRO A 109 -21.89 14.56 -38.18
CA PRO A 109 -21.21 14.65 -39.48
C PRO A 109 -20.02 15.61 -39.41
N PHE A 110 -18.86 15.21 -39.84
CA PHE A 110 -17.66 16.05 -39.90
C PHE A 110 -17.04 16.05 -41.29
N ALA A 111 -16.42 17.20 -41.66
CA ALA A 111 -15.77 17.33 -42.94
C ALA A 111 -14.43 16.56 -42.93
N LEU A 112 -14.16 15.82 -44.00
CA LEU A 112 -12.92 15.06 -44.16
C LEU A 112 -11.68 15.99 -44.08
N ALA A 113 -11.82 17.23 -44.54
CA ALA A 113 -10.76 18.24 -44.48
C ALA A 113 -10.33 18.60 -43.03
N ASP A 114 -11.24 18.53 -42.07
CA ASP A 114 -10.94 18.87 -40.69
C ASP A 114 -9.99 17.83 -40.06
N VAL A 115 -10.01 16.61 -40.56
CA VAL A 115 -9.16 15.51 -40.09
C VAL A 115 -7.75 15.62 -40.66
N GLN A 116 -7.58 16.15 -41.86
CA GLN A 116 -6.27 16.33 -42.50
C GLN A 116 -5.40 17.38 -41.80
N ASN A 117 -6.01 18.28 -41.04
CA ASN A 117 -5.34 19.35 -40.31
C ASN A 117 -5.01 18.99 -38.85
N LEU A 118 -5.31 17.76 -38.38
CA LEU A 118 -4.96 17.31 -37.04
C LEU A 118 -3.43 17.18 -36.91
N LYS A 119 -2.85 18.13 -36.19
CA LYS A 119 -1.42 18.11 -35.83
C LYS A 119 -1.24 17.29 -34.53
N ASP A 120 -0.20 16.50 -34.52
CA ASP A 120 0.48 15.86 -33.36
C ASP A 120 -0.24 14.74 -32.62
N ASP A 121 -1.56 14.72 -32.44
CA ASP A 121 -2.22 13.74 -31.57
C ASP A 121 -2.99 12.65 -32.34
N ASN A 122 -3.28 12.85 -33.59
CA ASN A 122 -4.04 11.93 -34.45
C ASN A 122 -5.35 11.45 -33.82
N THR A 123 -5.94 12.28 -32.94
CA THR A 123 -7.19 12.02 -32.23
C THR A 123 -8.23 13.09 -32.60
N LEU A 124 -9.39 12.64 -33.04
CA LEU A 124 -10.53 13.53 -33.32
C LEU A 124 -11.61 13.27 -32.24
N ALA A 125 -12.00 14.33 -31.54
CA ALA A 125 -13.15 14.32 -30.65
C ALA A 125 -14.40 14.74 -31.42
N VAL A 126 -15.43 13.90 -31.40
CA VAL A 126 -16.71 14.15 -32.05
C VAL A 126 -17.87 13.90 -31.11
N GLU A 127 -18.94 14.61 -31.26
CA GLU A 127 -20.18 14.29 -30.56
C GLU A 127 -20.88 13.14 -31.29
N GLY A 128 -21.63 12.32 -30.52
CA GLY A 128 -22.38 11.22 -31.06
C GLY A 128 -23.75 11.11 -30.38
N TYR A 129 -24.66 10.42 -31.01
CA TYR A 129 -25.97 10.14 -30.46
C TYR A 129 -26.36 8.67 -30.67
N ALA A 130 -27.18 8.14 -29.80
CA ALA A 130 -27.76 6.82 -29.99
C ALA A 130 -28.81 6.88 -31.12
N ASP A 131 -28.64 6.05 -32.14
CA ASP A 131 -29.60 5.87 -33.20
C ASP A 131 -30.33 4.53 -33.04
N THR A 132 -31.63 4.55 -32.88
CA THR A 132 -32.48 3.39 -32.78
C THR A 132 -33.13 3.01 -34.11
N SER A 133 -32.92 3.80 -35.16
CA SER A 133 -33.44 3.52 -36.49
C SER A 133 -32.64 2.40 -37.14
N ASP A 134 -33.32 1.45 -37.76
CA ASP A 134 -32.69 0.52 -38.69
C ASP A 134 -32.06 1.33 -39.85
N ALA A 135 -30.90 0.88 -40.27
CA ALA A 135 -30.11 1.54 -41.31
C ALA A 135 -30.77 1.47 -42.73
N GLU A 136 -32.08 1.32 -42.84
CA GLU A 136 -32.79 1.36 -44.09
C GLU A 136 -32.67 2.76 -44.73
N GLY A 137 -31.99 2.82 -45.88
CA GLY A 137 -31.75 4.08 -46.60
C GLY A 137 -30.40 4.75 -46.34
N VAL A 138 -29.54 4.20 -45.52
CA VAL A 138 -28.19 4.73 -45.30
C VAL A 138 -27.27 4.37 -46.46
N THR A 139 -26.65 5.36 -47.06
CA THR A 139 -25.65 5.15 -48.13
C THR A 139 -24.27 4.94 -47.49
N TYR A 140 -23.75 3.75 -47.57
CA TYR A 140 -22.40 3.42 -47.11
C TYR A 140 -21.36 3.84 -48.17
N ALA A 141 -20.18 4.27 -47.70
CA ALA A 141 -19.03 4.44 -48.59
C ALA A 141 -18.60 3.06 -49.13
N ASP A 142 -18.17 3.01 -50.40
CA ASP A 142 -17.62 1.78 -50.96
C ASP A 142 -16.33 1.37 -50.23
N GLU A 143 -15.90 0.09 -50.40
CA GLU A 143 -14.73 -0.44 -49.69
C GLU A 143 -13.44 0.31 -50.00
N GLY A 144 -13.28 0.84 -51.20
CA GLY A 144 -12.12 1.64 -51.61
C GLY A 144 -12.12 3.03 -50.97
N ALA A 145 -13.24 3.72 -51.04
CA ALA A 145 -13.44 5.01 -50.40
C ALA A 145 -13.33 4.88 -48.86
N THR A 146 -13.87 3.81 -48.27
CA THR A 146 -13.76 3.54 -46.85
C THR A 146 -12.29 3.37 -46.43
N LYS A 147 -11.47 2.62 -47.20
CA LYS A 147 -10.02 2.48 -46.91
C LYS A 147 -9.27 3.82 -47.04
N ASP A 148 -9.59 4.63 -47.98
CA ASP A 148 -8.94 5.93 -48.19
C ASP A 148 -9.37 6.93 -47.10
N ILE A 149 -10.62 6.91 -46.69
CA ILE A 149 -11.13 7.68 -45.56
C ILE A 149 -10.41 7.20 -44.27
N CYS A 150 -10.33 5.92 -44.03
CA CYS A 150 -9.68 5.36 -42.86
C CYS A 150 -8.18 5.63 -42.81
N LYS A 151 -7.48 5.72 -43.93
CA LYS A 151 -6.07 6.12 -43.98
C LYS A 151 -5.84 7.57 -43.63
N ASN A 152 -6.78 8.44 -43.96
CA ASN A 152 -6.70 9.89 -43.81
C ASN A 152 -7.35 10.38 -42.50
N VAL A 153 -8.19 9.56 -41.87
CA VAL A 153 -8.83 9.88 -40.59
C VAL A 153 -7.85 9.62 -39.44
N ALA A 154 -8.01 10.34 -38.35
CA ALA A 154 -7.29 10.14 -37.13
C ALA A 154 -7.24 8.66 -36.71
N LYS A 155 -6.11 8.23 -36.16
CA LYS A 155 -5.94 6.85 -35.65
C LYS A 155 -6.93 6.54 -34.54
N LYS A 156 -7.37 7.58 -33.81
CA LYS A 156 -8.35 7.49 -32.75
C LYS A 156 -9.45 8.50 -32.93
N LEU A 157 -10.67 8.02 -32.88
CA LEU A 157 -11.86 8.85 -32.81
C LEU A 157 -12.41 8.72 -31.37
N VAL A 158 -12.52 9.82 -30.65
CA VAL A 158 -13.15 9.84 -29.32
C VAL A 158 -14.54 10.43 -29.46
N MET A 159 -15.54 9.66 -29.10
CA MET A 159 -16.94 10.02 -29.18
C MET A 159 -17.54 10.06 -27.78
N SER A 160 -18.28 11.13 -27.48
CA SER A 160 -18.99 11.29 -26.22
C SER A 160 -20.50 11.15 -26.47
N LEU A 161 -21.17 10.30 -25.66
CA LEU A 161 -22.61 10.07 -25.71
C LEU A 161 -23.23 10.37 -24.35
N GLY A 162 -24.34 11.07 -24.33
CA GLY A 162 -25.05 11.42 -23.10
C GLY A 162 -24.86 12.88 -22.68
N GLU A 163 -25.61 13.31 -21.68
CA GLU A 163 -25.59 14.67 -21.16
C GLU A 163 -25.17 14.70 -19.68
N GLY A 164 -24.45 15.72 -19.30
CA GLY A 164 -24.08 15.97 -17.90
C GLY A 164 -23.16 14.90 -17.30
N SER A 165 -23.58 14.28 -16.19
CA SER A 165 -22.83 13.24 -15.46
C SER A 165 -22.84 11.87 -16.13
N ASP A 166 -23.75 11.64 -17.07
CA ASP A 166 -23.98 10.34 -17.71
C ASP A 166 -23.27 10.21 -19.06
N VAL A 167 -22.31 11.09 -19.33
CA VAL A 167 -21.51 11.04 -20.56
C VAL A 167 -20.66 9.80 -20.61
N VAL A 168 -20.89 8.96 -21.61
CA VAL A 168 -20.06 7.78 -21.89
C VAL A 168 -19.15 8.10 -23.07
N LYS A 169 -17.86 7.89 -22.88
CA LYS A 169 -16.87 8.07 -23.93
C LYS A 169 -16.55 6.74 -24.60
N TYR A 170 -16.53 6.76 -25.91
CA TYR A 170 -16.14 5.66 -26.76
C TYR A 170 -14.90 6.03 -27.56
N VAL A 171 -13.97 5.11 -27.66
CA VAL A 171 -12.77 5.27 -28.48
C VAL A 171 -12.84 4.28 -29.62
N ILE A 172 -12.79 4.78 -30.86
CA ILE A 172 -12.69 3.98 -32.07
C ILE A 172 -11.22 4.03 -32.47
N ASP A 173 -10.53 2.89 -32.39
CA ASP A 173 -9.09 2.80 -32.67
C ASP A 173 -8.84 1.78 -33.78
N GLN A 174 -7.85 2.03 -34.63
CA GLN A 174 -7.41 1.09 -35.66
C GLN A 174 -6.73 -0.11 -35.01
N ASN A 175 -7.31 -1.31 -35.25
CA ASN A 175 -6.92 -2.54 -34.56
C ASN A 175 -5.90 -3.39 -35.33
N ASP A 176 -5.67 -3.12 -36.60
CA ASP A 176 -4.77 -3.90 -37.43
C ASP A 176 -3.58 -3.07 -37.93
N LYS A 177 -2.48 -3.77 -38.21
CA LYS A 177 -1.29 -3.14 -38.79
C LYS A 177 -1.51 -2.58 -40.19
N ALA A 178 -2.58 -2.98 -40.86
CA ALA A 178 -2.98 -2.52 -42.18
C ALA A 178 -3.89 -1.29 -42.13
N GLY A 179 -4.43 -0.92 -40.95
CA GLY A 179 -5.29 0.24 -40.76
C GLY A 179 -6.67 0.12 -41.42
N THR A 180 -7.16 -1.13 -41.55
CA THR A 180 -8.40 -1.43 -42.29
C THR A 180 -9.58 -1.76 -41.37
N THR A 181 -9.33 -2.10 -40.11
CA THR A 181 -10.37 -2.42 -39.14
C THR A 181 -10.29 -1.54 -37.91
N TYR A 182 -11.46 -1.10 -37.44
CA TYR A 182 -11.59 -0.32 -36.21
C TYR A 182 -12.15 -1.19 -35.09
N GLY A 183 -11.55 -1.10 -33.93
CA GLY A 183 -12.12 -1.60 -32.68
C GLY A 183 -12.87 -0.48 -31.97
N VAL A 184 -14.00 -0.80 -31.37
CA VAL A 184 -14.76 0.08 -30.51
C VAL A 184 -14.43 -0.24 -29.06
N TYR A 185 -14.06 0.76 -28.31
CA TYR A 185 -13.72 0.65 -26.89
C TYR A 185 -14.57 1.61 -26.09
N LYS A 186 -15.18 1.12 -25.04
CA LYS A 186 -15.87 1.93 -24.04
C LYS A 186 -14.88 2.38 -22.99
N GLU A 187 -14.82 3.69 -22.76
CA GLU A 187 -14.06 4.24 -21.65
C GLU A 187 -14.82 3.97 -20.35
N SER A 188 -14.15 3.35 -19.39
CA SER A 188 -14.69 3.11 -18.07
C SER A 188 -13.76 3.71 -17.04
N ILE A 189 -14.28 4.61 -16.23
CA ILE A 189 -13.57 5.20 -15.11
C ILE A 189 -13.73 4.26 -13.93
N ILE A 190 -12.63 3.76 -13.40
CA ILE A 190 -12.58 2.88 -12.24
C ILE A 190 -12.05 3.72 -11.08
N PRO A 191 -12.93 4.08 -10.13
CA PRO A 191 -12.49 4.78 -8.93
C PRO A 191 -11.69 3.85 -8.00
N PRO A 192 -10.88 4.40 -7.09
CA PRO A 192 -10.21 3.61 -6.06
C PRO A 192 -11.21 2.80 -5.25
N PRO A 193 -11.05 1.46 -5.16
CA PRO A 193 -11.99 0.62 -4.43
C PRO A 193 -11.97 0.88 -2.92
N PHE A 194 -10.85 1.38 -2.41
CA PHE A 194 -10.64 1.60 -0.98
C PHE A 194 -9.76 2.82 -0.68
N PRO A 195 -9.93 3.47 0.47
CA PRO A 195 -9.17 4.67 0.85
C PRO A 195 -7.79 4.32 1.45
N VAL A 196 -6.89 3.77 0.66
CA VAL A 196 -5.57 3.24 1.10
C VAL A 196 -4.72 4.28 1.82
N LEU A 197 -4.69 5.52 1.32
CA LEU A 197 -3.90 6.59 1.95
C LEU A 197 -4.45 6.98 3.32
N LEU A 198 -5.77 6.92 3.51
CA LEU A 198 -6.39 7.14 4.81
C LEU A 198 -6.00 6.02 5.78
N TRP A 199 -6.07 4.75 5.34
CA TRP A 199 -5.66 3.61 6.14
C TRP A 199 -4.16 3.63 6.49
N LEU A 200 -3.33 4.07 5.55
CA LEU A 200 -1.89 4.28 5.79
C LEU A 200 -1.66 5.34 6.86
N TRP A 201 -2.36 6.48 6.77
CA TRP A 201 -2.30 7.52 7.77
C TRP A 201 -2.77 7.04 9.15
N ASN A 202 -3.89 6.32 9.21
CA ASN A 202 -4.40 5.71 10.44
C ASN A 202 -3.36 4.78 11.07
N SER A 203 -2.74 3.90 10.25
CA SER A 203 -1.70 2.98 10.71
C SER A 203 -0.49 3.71 11.29
N VAL A 204 0.02 4.73 10.58
CA VAL A 204 1.17 5.52 11.04
C VAL A 204 0.83 6.26 12.34
N LYS A 205 -0.34 6.91 12.40
CA LYS A 205 -0.82 7.63 13.58
C LYS A 205 -0.91 6.70 14.78
N VAL A 206 -1.60 5.57 14.67
CA VAL A 206 -1.78 4.59 15.74
C VAL A 206 -0.43 4.02 16.17
N ALA A 207 0.41 3.57 15.22
CA ALA A 207 1.69 2.96 15.53
C ALA A 207 2.66 3.94 16.20
N PHE A 208 2.71 5.19 15.75
CA PHE A 208 3.58 6.19 16.34
C PHE A 208 3.18 6.54 17.78
N ILE A 209 1.89 6.80 18.01
CA ILE A 209 1.37 7.13 19.36
C ILE A 209 1.56 5.94 20.30
N THR A 210 1.22 4.72 19.83
CA THR A 210 1.42 3.50 20.63
C THR A 210 2.89 3.29 20.99
N ALA A 211 3.80 3.36 20.03
CA ALA A 211 5.23 3.18 20.28
C ALA A 211 5.78 4.22 21.23
N PHE A 212 5.34 5.48 21.10
CA PHE A 212 5.74 6.57 22.02
C PHE A 212 5.25 6.32 23.45
N LEU A 213 3.98 5.93 23.62
CA LEU A 213 3.41 5.61 24.93
C LEU A 213 4.09 4.38 25.56
N ILE A 214 4.34 3.34 24.74
CA ILE A 214 5.10 2.15 25.20
C ILE A 214 6.48 2.55 25.73
N ILE A 215 7.23 3.40 25.02
CA ILE A 215 8.53 3.87 25.51
C ILE A 215 8.38 4.63 26.82
N CYS A 216 7.49 5.60 26.91
CA CYS A 216 7.32 6.39 28.12
C CYS A 216 7.00 5.52 29.33
N LEU A 217 6.04 4.61 29.19
CA LEU A 217 5.61 3.74 30.27
C LEU A 217 6.63 2.65 30.59
N SER A 218 7.22 2.00 29.57
CA SER A 218 8.20 0.93 29.82
C SER A 218 9.52 1.46 30.35
N THR A 219 9.96 2.66 29.95
CA THR A 219 11.21 3.24 30.45
C THR A 219 11.10 3.61 31.93
N THR A 220 10.00 4.26 32.32
CA THR A 220 9.75 4.62 33.72
C THR A 220 9.56 3.38 34.59
N SER A 221 8.81 2.38 34.11
CA SER A 221 8.63 1.11 34.80
C SER A 221 9.96 0.33 34.90
N ALA A 222 10.74 0.28 33.83
CA ALA A 222 12.04 -0.39 33.80
C ALA A 222 13.02 0.24 34.80
N TYR A 223 12.99 1.59 34.96
CA TYR A 223 13.78 2.27 35.97
C TYR A 223 13.42 1.81 37.38
N ALA A 224 12.11 1.76 37.70
CA ALA A 224 11.66 1.26 39.00
C ALA A 224 12.10 -0.21 39.23
N PHE A 225 11.96 -1.07 38.23
CA PHE A 225 12.38 -2.45 38.28
C PHE A 225 13.92 -2.65 38.27
N ALA A 226 14.71 -1.74 37.71
CA ALA A 226 16.17 -1.85 37.71
C ALA A 226 16.77 -1.30 39.00
N ARG A 227 16.38 -0.12 39.44
CA ARG A 227 17.06 0.68 40.47
C ARG A 227 16.35 0.74 41.82
N MET A 228 15.01 0.63 41.83
CA MET A 228 14.28 0.75 43.10
C MET A 228 14.17 -0.61 43.82
N LYS A 229 14.11 -0.55 45.15
CA LYS A 229 13.88 -1.69 46.03
C LYS A 229 12.45 -1.63 46.58
N PHE A 230 11.60 -2.56 46.19
CA PHE A 230 10.23 -2.67 46.71
C PHE A 230 9.82 -4.15 46.82
N ALA A 231 8.87 -4.41 47.72
CA ALA A 231 8.35 -5.77 47.96
C ALA A 231 7.57 -6.26 46.72
N GLY A 232 7.74 -7.51 46.37
CA GLY A 232 7.01 -8.11 45.23
C GLY A 232 7.60 -7.82 43.85
N LYS A 233 8.72 -7.10 43.74
CA LYS A 233 9.37 -6.73 42.46
C LYS A 233 9.50 -7.91 41.49
N THR A 234 10.06 -9.03 41.94
CA THR A 234 10.28 -10.22 41.11
C THR A 234 8.97 -10.90 40.73
N VAL A 235 8.01 -10.95 41.68
CA VAL A 235 6.70 -11.56 41.43
C VAL A 235 5.92 -10.77 40.39
N LEU A 236 5.91 -9.45 40.51
CA LEU A 236 5.25 -8.57 39.51
C LEU A 236 5.88 -8.72 38.12
N LEU A 237 7.21 -8.67 38.05
CA LEU A 237 7.92 -8.75 36.78
C LEU A 237 7.69 -10.11 36.08
N ASN A 238 7.80 -11.23 36.83
CA ASN A 238 7.52 -12.53 36.28
C ASN A 238 6.03 -12.74 35.96
N GLY A 239 5.13 -12.21 36.79
CA GLY A 239 3.70 -12.25 36.56
C GLY A 239 3.31 -11.58 35.26
N MET A 240 3.86 -10.37 34.97
CA MET A 240 3.62 -9.66 33.72
C MET A 240 4.06 -10.50 32.50
N LEU A 241 5.19 -11.21 32.57
CA LEU A 241 5.64 -12.08 31.49
C LEU A 241 4.72 -13.29 31.32
N ILE A 242 4.29 -13.93 32.41
CA ILE A 242 3.36 -15.07 32.36
C ILE A 242 2.04 -14.67 31.72
N PHE A 243 1.48 -13.50 32.06
CA PHE A 243 0.27 -12.98 31.43
C PHE A 243 0.46 -12.73 29.93
N GLN A 244 1.63 -12.27 29.51
CA GLN A 244 1.92 -12.05 28.10
C GLN A 244 2.07 -13.33 27.27
N MET A 245 2.32 -14.49 27.92
CA MET A 245 2.33 -15.79 27.25
C MET A 245 0.93 -16.28 26.88
N PHE A 246 -0.13 -15.67 27.42
CA PHE A 246 -1.49 -16.02 27.06
C PHE A 246 -1.77 -15.61 25.60
N PRO A 247 -2.29 -16.50 24.74
CA PRO A 247 -2.54 -16.20 23.34
C PRO A 247 -3.56 -15.05 23.18
N ALA A 248 -3.13 -13.91 22.66
CA ALA A 248 -3.97 -12.74 22.49
C ALA A 248 -5.23 -13.04 21.64
N VAL A 249 -5.11 -13.94 20.65
CA VAL A 249 -6.23 -14.35 19.80
C VAL A 249 -7.40 -14.95 20.62
N LEU A 250 -7.12 -15.66 21.70
CA LEU A 250 -8.17 -16.21 22.58
C LEU A 250 -8.88 -15.12 23.39
N ALA A 251 -8.23 -13.99 23.60
CA ALA A 251 -8.78 -12.87 24.35
C ALA A 251 -9.63 -11.90 23.47
N LEU A 252 -9.67 -12.08 22.14
CA LEU A 252 -10.31 -11.13 21.24
C LEU A 252 -11.78 -10.84 21.60
N VAL A 253 -12.55 -11.87 21.96
CA VAL A 253 -13.96 -11.70 22.34
C VAL A 253 -14.08 -10.87 23.62
N ALA A 254 -13.18 -11.13 24.60
CA ALA A 254 -13.17 -10.37 25.85
C ALA A 254 -12.70 -8.90 25.61
N ILE A 255 -11.73 -8.70 24.72
CA ILE A 255 -11.26 -7.39 24.32
C ILE A 255 -12.41 -6.60 23.68
N TYR A 256 -13.13 -7.20 22.71
CA TYR A 256 -14.30 -6.59 22.10
C TYR A 256 -15.33 -6.14 23.14
N ALA A 257 -15.78 -7.07 24.01
CA ALA A 257 -16.78 -6.78 25.02
C ALA A 257 -16.31 -5.71 26.04
N LEU A 258 -15.03 -5.69 26.36
CA LEU A 258 -14.44 -4.67 27.23
C LEU A 258 -14.49 -3.28 26.61
N PHE A 259 -14.05 -3.15 25.35
CA PHE A 259 -14.02 -1.87 24.65
C PHE A 259 -15.40 -1.38 24.22
N ASP A 260 -16.33 -2.30 23.92
CA ASP A 260 -17.76 -1.97 23.76
C ASP A 260 -18.29 -1.30 25.05
N LYS A 261 -18.01 -1.93 26.19
CA LYS A 261 -18.45 -1.38 27.49
C LYS A 261 -17.75 -0.10 27.92
N ILE A 262 -16.45 0.03 27.62
CA ILE A 262 -15.71 1.26 27.85
C ILE A 262 -16.32 2.39 27.01
N GLY A 263 -16.71 2.11 25.78
CA GLY A 263 -17.33 3.08 24.85
C GLY A 263 -18.59 3.70 25.39
N ASP A 264 -19.39 2.98 26.19
CA ASP A 264 -20.60 3.51 26.84
C ASP A 264 -20.28 4.69 27.81
N TYR A 265 -19.10 4.67 28.44
CA TYR A 265 -18.68 5.67 29.43
C TYR A 265 -17.69 6.69 28.85
N ILE A 266 -16.80 6.22 27.96
CA ILE A 266 -15.74 7.01 27.37
C ILE A 266 -15.73 6.77 25.86
N PRO A 267 -16.55 7.48 25.08
CA PRO A 267 -16.78 7.17 23.66
C PRO A 267 -15.51 7.12 22.81
N TRP A 268 -14.52 7.97 23.07
CA TRP A 268 -13.27 8.01 22.31
C TRP A 268 -12.30 6.86 22.62
N LEU A 269 -12.60 6.00 23.61
CA LEU A 269 -11.89 4.76 23.92
C LEU A 269 -12.72 3.50 23.58
N GLY A 270 -13.89 3.64 22.98
CA GLY A 270 -14.76 2.54 22.59
C GLY A 270 -14.36 1.88 21.26
N LEU A 271 -15.27 1.06 20.75
CA LEU A 271 -15.14 0.47 19.41
C LEU A 271 -15.08 1.56 18.33
N ASN A 272 -14.51 1.20 17.18
CA ASN A 272 -14.32 2.10 16.04
C ASN A 272 -13.53 3.38 16.37
N THR A 273 -12.65 3.33 17.36
CA THR A 273 -11.80 4.46 17.72
C THR A 273 -10.33 4.08 17.79
N HIS A 274 -9.48 4.97 17.31
CA HIS A 274 -8.02 4.77 17.44
C HIS A 274 -7.56 4.85 18.90
N GLY A 275 -8.29 5.57 19.76
CA GLY A 275 -8.00 5.65 21.19
C GLY A 275 -8.17 4.29 21.88
N GLY A 276 -9.27 3.59 21.59
CA GLY A 276 -9.50 2.24 22.07
C GLY A 276 -8.42 1.26 21.57
N LEU A 277 -8.08 1.32 20.29
CA LEU A 277 -7.05 0.49 19.70
C LEU A 277 -5.67 0.74 20.35
N ILE A 278 -5.24 1.98 20.51
CA ILE A 278 -3.98 2.34 21.18
C ILE A 278 -3.95 1.81 22.62
N LEU A 279 -5.05 1.97 23.36
CA LEU A 279 -5.14 1.48 24.74
C LEU A 279 -5.03 -0.05 24.80
N SER A 280 -5.66 -0.76 23.86
CA SER A 280 -5.60 -2.22 23.81
C SER A 280 -4.16 -2.74 23.64
N TYR A 281 -3.34 -2.03 22.84
CA TYR A 281 -1.94 -2.39 22.61
C TYR A 281 -1.03 -2.15 23.82
N MET A 282 -1.45 -1.37 24.81
CA MET A 282 -0.69 -1.19 26.05
C MET A 282 -0.58 -2.48 26.87
N GLY A 283 -1.44 -3.48 26.63
CA GLY A 283 -1.33 -4.80 27.25
C GLY A 283 -0.02 -5.53 26.97
N GLY A 284 0.64 -5.24 25.84
CA GLY A 284 1.90 -5.86 25.42
C GLY A 284 3.18 -5.27 26.03
N ILE A 285 3.10 -4.36 26.99
CA ILE A 285 4.22 -3.57 27.49
C ILE A 285 5.30 -4.38 28.25
N ALA A 286 4.97 -5.55 28.79
CA ALA A 286 5.85 -6.32 29.68
C ALA A 286 7.21 -6.68 29.06
N LEU A 287 7.22 -7.12 27.81
CA LEU A 287 8.46 -7.46 27.09
C LEU A 287 9.37 -6.25 26.94
N HIS A 288 8.78 -5.08 26.65
CA HIS A 288 9.53 -3.83 26.51
C HIS A 288 10.13 -3.38 27.85
N ILE A 289 9.39 -3.52 28.96
CA ILE A 289 9.91 -3.25 30.30
C ILE A 289 11.11 -4.17 30.59
N TRP A 290 10.99 -5.45 30.29
CA TRP A 290 12.07 -6.42 30.47
C TRP A 290 13.32 -6.08 29.68
N THR A 291 13.15 -5.72 28.41
CA THR A 291 14.24 -5.36 27.52
C THR A 291 14.99 -4.12 28.01
N ILE A 292 14.26 -3.06 28.36
CA ILE A 292 14.87 -1.80 28.84
C ILE A 292 15.50 -2.01 30.21
N LYS A 293 14.83 -2.75 31.11
CA LYS A 293 15.38 -3.10 32.43
C LYS A 293 16.72 -3.85 32.30
N GLY A 294 16.77 -4.87 31.43
CA GLY A 294 18.00 -5.60 31.19
C GLY A 294 19.15 -4.71 30.72
N TYR A 295 18.85 -3.73 29.86
CA TYR A 295 19.85 -2.75 29.44
C TYR A 295 20.28 -1.83 30.59
N PHE A 296 19.34 -1.30 31.38
CA PHE A 296 19.65 -0.47 32.55
C PHE A 296 20.57 -1.17 33.54
N GLU A 297 20.43 -2.48 33.73
CA GLU A 297 21.28 -3.27 34.60
C GLU A 297 22.72 -3.43 34.10
N THR A 298 22.97 -3.19 32.78
CA THR A 298 24.32 -3.15 32.22
C THR A 298 25.07 -1.83 32.46
N ILE A 299 24.34 -0.77 32.76
CA ILE A 299 24.89 0.55 33.05
C ILE A 299 25.34 0.56 34.54
N ASP A 300 26.58 0.96 34.77
CA ASP A 300 27.14 1.00 36.11
C ASP A 300 26.38 1.98 37.01
N SER A 301 25.90 1.51 38.18
CA SER A 301 25.17 2.32 39.15
C SER A 301 26.03 3.43 39.77
N SER A 302 27.36 3.30 39.73
CA SER A 302 28.28 4.32 40.20
C SER A 302 28.09 5.72 39.60
N LEU A 303 27.59 5.76 38.32
CA LEU A 303 27.28 7.03 37.67
C LEU A 303 26.13 7.75 38.32
N GLU A 304 25.11 7.02 38.75
CA GLU A 304 23.95 7.59 39.48
C GLU A 304 24.31 7.91 40.96
N GLU A 305 25.17 7.08 41.59
CA GLU A 305 25.69 7.32 42.93
C GLU A 305 26.58 8.57 42.97
N ALA A 306 27.45 8.80 41.99
CA ALA A 306 28.23 9.99 41.85
C ALA A 306 27.35 11.25 41.73
N ALA A 307 26.31 11.17 40.86
CA ALA A 307 25.35 12.27 40.74
C ALA A 307 24.60 12.54 42.04
N ALA A 308 24.28 11.53 42.85
CA ALA A 308 23.63 11.68 44.13
C ALA A 308 24.56 12.37 45.16
N ILE A 309 25.88 12.12 45.10
CA ILE A 309 26.89 12.82 45.92
C ILE A 309 26.96 14.29 45.50
N ASP A 310 26.79 14.59 44.20
CA ASP A 310 26.71 15.95 43.68
C ASP A 310 25.35 16.66 43.98
N GLY A 311 24.45 15.99 44.71
CA GLY A 311 23.15 16.51 45.11
C GLY A 311 22.01 16.32 44.10
N ALA A 312 22.19 15.50 43.08
CA ALA A 312 21.11 15.20 42.13
C ALA A 312 20.02 14.34 42.80
N THR A 313 18.77 14.66 42.53
CA THR A 313 17.64 13.80 42.90
C THR A 313 17.60 12.53 42.03
N PRO A 314 16.94 11.43 42.44
CA PRO A 314 16.78 10.24 41.63
C PRO A 314 16.17 10.50 40.24
N TRP A 315 15.24 11.45 40.15
CA TRP A 315 14.65 11.86 38.88
C TRP A 315 15.65 12.63 38.00
N GLN A 316 16.52 13.45 38.57
CA GLN A 316 17.59 14.10 37.82
C GLN A 316 18.63 13.09 37.32
N ALA A 317 19.07 12.14 38.16
CA ALA A 317 19.96 11.07 37.74
C ALA A 317 19.34 10.24 36.61
N PHE A 318 18.08 9.86 36.73
CA PHE A 318 17.34 9.15 35.67
C PHE A 318 17.33 9.98 34.38
N ARG A 319 16.86 11.24 34.41
CA ARG A 319 16.64 12.07 33.23
C ARG A 319 17.94 12.51 32.55
N LEU A 320 18.94 12.88 33.33
CA LEU A 320 20.16 13.55 32.84
C LEU A 320 21.31 12.57 32.57
N ILE A 321 21.30 11.37 33.20
CA ILE A 321 22.38 10.38 33.06
C ILE A 321 21.87 9.11 32.39
N LEU A 322 20.91 8.42 33.03
CA LEU A 322 20.49 7.09 32.58
C LEU A 322 19.74 7.13 31.25
N LEU A 323 18.82 8.07 31.09
CA LEU A 323 17.98 8.20 29.89
C LEU A 323 18.81 8.52 28.63
N PRO A 324 19.75 9.48 28.62
CA PRO A 324 20.64 9.73 27.47
C PRO A 324 21.52 8.54 27.11
N LEU A 325 22.07 7.83 28.10
CA LEU A 325 22.87 6.63 27.88
C LEU A 325 22.05 5.47 27.29
N SER A 326 20.75 5.51 27.51
CA SER A 326 19.82 4.45 27.08
C SER A 326 19.17 4.72 25.72
N VAL A 327 19.44 5.83 25.06
CA VAL A 327 18.89 6.16 23.72
C VAL A 327 19.01 4.98 22.74
N PRO A 328 20.12 4.23 22.67
CA PRO A 328 20.23 3.11 21.74
C PRO A 328 19.15 2.03 21.96
N ILE A 329 18.92 1.60 23.18
CA ILE A 329 17.91 0.58 23.49
C ILE A 329 16.49 1.13 23.33
N LEU A 330 16.28 2.40 23.66
CA LEU A 330 14.98 3.05 23.47
C LEU A 330 14.63 3.14 21.98
N ALA A 331 15.60 3.40 21.12
CA ALA A 331 15.39 3.35 19.66
C ALA A 331 15.02 1.96 19.17
N VAL A 332 15.66 0.91 19.69
CA VAL A 332 15.29 -0.49 19.37
C VAL A 332 13.85 -0.78 19.78
N VAL A 333 13.49 -0.45 21.03
CA VAL A 333 12.13 -0.68 21.53
C VAL A 333 11.10 0.11 20.76
N PHE A 334 11.40 1.35 20.37
CA PHE A 334 10.52 2.16 19.53
C PHE A 334 10.24 1.47 18.19
N ILE A 335 11.29 1.04 17.50
CA ILE A 335 11.14 0.36 16.21
C ILE A 335 10.31 -0.92 16.36
N LEU A 336 10.61 -1.73 17.36
CA LEU A 336 9.89 -2.99 17.59
C LEU A 336 8.41 -2.75 17.92
N ALA A 337 8.12 -1.77 18.77
CA ALA A 337 6.74 -1.39 19.10
C ALA A 337 6.01 -0.81 17.87
N PHE A 338 6.68 0.05 17.10
CA PHE A 338 6.11 0.63 15.88
C PHE A 338 5.79 -0.44 14.83
N ILE A 339 6.77 -1.34 14.53
CA ILE A 339 6.57 -2.43 13.57
C ILE A 339 5.48 -3.39 14.06
N GLY A 340 5.50 -3.76 15.33
CA GLY A 340 4.50 -4.64 15.91
C GLY A 340 3.08 -4.07 15.79
N THR A 341 2.93 -2.78 16.03
CA THR A 341 1.63 -2.10 15.94
C THR A 341 1.15 -1.91 14.51
N ILE A 342 2.02 -1.46 13.59
CA ILE A 342 1.61 -1.14 12.21
C ILE A 342 1.21 -2.40 11.41
N THR A 343 1.74 -3.56 11.79
CA THR A 343 1.47 -4.85 11.16
C THR A 343 0.41 -5.68 11.89
N GLU A 344 -0.11 -5.17 13.03
CA GLU A 344 -1.09 -5.91 13.83
C GLU A 344 -2.45 -5.94 13.13
N VAL A 345 -3.06 -7.13 13.07
CA VAL A 345 -4.34 -7.38 12.42
C VAL A 345 -5.39 -7.93 13.40
N PRO A 346 -5.14 -8.97 14.19
CA PRO A 346 -6.16 -9.63 15.02
C PRO A 346 -6.97 -8.68 15.91
N VAL A 347 -6.31 -7.84 16.70
CA VAL A 347 -7.00 -6.92 17.62
C VAL A 347 -7.63 -5.77 16.86
N ALA A 348 -6.90 -5.21 15.87
CA ALA A 348 -7.41 -4.12 15.07
C ALA A 348 -8.67 -4.51 14.28
N SER A 349 -8.74 -5.73 13.73
CA SER A 349 -9.90 -6.21 12.97
C SER A 349 -11.16 -6.41 13.83
N VAL A 350 -10.98 -6.57 15.13
CA VAL A 350 -12.09 -6.74 16.09
C VAL A 350 -12.58 -5.39 16.61
N LEU A 351 -11.68 -4.44 16.80
CA LEU A 351 -12.01 -3.13 17.38
C LEU A 351 -12.40 -2.09 16.32
N LEU A 352 -11.90 -2.19 15.08
CA LEU A 352 -12.17 -1.25 14.00
C LEU A 352 -13.05 -1.93 12.94
N LEU A 353 -14.30 -1.53 12.86
CA LEU A 353 -15.30 -2.07 11.92
C LEU A 353 -15.68 -1.04 10.85
N ASP A 354 -15.50 0.25 11.12
CA ASP A 354 -15.77 1.32 10.17
C ASP A 354 -14.64 1.42 9.14
N MET A 355 -15.01 1.46 7.86
CA MET A 355 -14.08 1.52 6.73
C MET A 355 -13.09 2.70 6.84
N ASN A 356 -13.52 3.84 7.36
CA ASN A 356 -12.70 5.03 7.47
C ASN A 356 -11.71 4.96 8.65
N GLU A 357 -11.97 4.13 9.64
CA GLU A 357 -11.13 3.99 10.83
C GLU A 357 -10.12 2.83 10.71
N LEU A 358 -10.23 2.00 9.68
CA LEU A 358 -9.33 0.85 9.50
C LEU A 358 -7.86 1.28 9.46
N THR A 359 -7.00 0.40 9.97
CA THR A 359 -5.56 0.43 9.66
C THR A 359 -5.31 -0.22 8.30
N LEU A 360 -4.18 0.09 7.66
CA LEU A 360 -3.84 -0.48 6.36
C LEU A 360 -3.70 -2.01 6.40
N ALA A 361 -3.19 -2.55 7.51
CA ALA A 361 -3.06 -4.00 7.69
C ALA A 361 -4.43 -4.71 7.68
N VAL A 362 -5.43 -4.15 8.35
CA VAL A 362 -6.80 -4.69 8.35
C VAL A 362 -7.50 -4.37 7.03
N GLY A 363 -7.44 -3.12 6.57
CA GLY A 363 -8.08 -2.67 5.34
C GLY A 363 -7.60 -3.44 4.11
N SER A 364 -6.31 -3.80 4.06
CA SER A 364 -5.75 -4.57 2.93
C SER A 364 -6.40 -5.96 2.77
N GLN A 365 -6.99 -6.53 3.81
CA GLN A 365 -7.72 -7.81 3.70
C GLN A 365 -8.99 -7.68 2.85
N GLN A 366 -9.55 -6.48 2.70
CA GLN A 366 -10.70 -6.23 1.85
C GLN A 366 -10.42 -6.50 0.36
N TYR A 367 -9.15 -6.47 -0.05
CA TYR A 367 -8.75 -6.85 -1.41
C TYR A 367 -8.79 -8.35 -1.69
N LEU A 368 -8.87 -9.18 -0.65
CA LEU A 368 -8.77 -10.64 -0.73
C LEU A 368 -10.12 -11.32 -0.50
N TYR A 369 -11.21 -10.71 -0.98
CA TYR A 369 -12.53 -11.34 -0.91
C TYR A 369 -12.62 -12.54 -1.88
N PRO A 370 -13.21 -13.67 -1.46
CA PRO A 370 -13.27 -14.89 -2.28
C PRO A 370 -13.93 -14.72 -3.64
N GLN A 371 -14.84 -13.74 -3.78
CA GLN A 371 -15.56 -13.49 -5.02
C GLN A 371 -14.74 -12.65 -6.02
N ASN A 372 -13.77 -11.88 -5.54
CA ASN A 372 -12.98 -11.00 -6.39
C ASN A 372 -11.64 -10.64 -5.73
N TYR A 373 -10.62 -11.45 -6.01
CA TYR A 373 -9.27 -11.20 -5.50
C TYR A 373 -8.58 -10.09 -6.31
N LEU A 374 -8.32 -8.97 -5.67
CA LEU A 374 -7.61 -7.82 -6.26
C LEU A 374 -6.12 -7.87 -5.90
N TRP A 375 -5.40 -8.89 -6.41
CA TRP A 375 -4.01 -9.15 -6.05
C TRP A 375 -3.05 -8.01 -6.38
N GLY A 376 -3.25 -7.33 -7.53
CA GLY A 376 -2.42 -6.19 -7.92
C GLY A 376 -2.59 -5.00 -6.99
N ASP A 377 -3.83 -4.68 -6.65
CA ASP A 377 -4.17 -3.57 -5.74
C ASP A 377 -3.70 -3.88 -4.31
N PHE A 378 -3.89 -5.14 -3.84
CA PHE A 378 -3.36 -5.62 -2.58
C PHE A 378 -1.83 -5.47 -2.52
N ALA A 379 -1.13 -5.87 -3.59
CA ALA A 379 0.32 -5.80 -3.65
C ALA A 379 0.83 -4.34 -3.60
N ALA A 380 0.16 -3.42 -4.29
CA ALA A 380 0.48 -1.99 -4.22
C ALA A 380 0.28 -1.44 -2.79
N ALA A 381 -0.84 -1.77 -2.14
CA ALA A 381 -1.10 -1.40 -0.75
C ALA A 381 -0.07 -2.00 0.22
N ALA A 382 0.33 -3.27 0.01
CA ALA A 382 1.35 -3.95 0.82
C ALA A 382 2.72 -3.27 0.70
N VAL A 383 3.14 -2.88 -0.52
CA VAL A 383 4.40 -2.13 -0.70
C VAL A 383 4.33 -0.76 -0.03
N LEU A 384 3.19 -0.05 -0.13
CA LEU A 384 2.99 1.22 0.57
C LEU A 384 3.09 1.07 2.09
N SER A 385 2.61 -0.04 2.67
CA SER A 385 2.71 -0.30 4.11
C SER A 385 4.16 -0.45 4.60
N GLY A 386 5.06 -0.87 3.72
CA GLY A 386 6.48 -0.99 4.02
C GLY A 386 7.23 0.35 4.11
N LEU A 387 6.71 1.41 3.49
CA LEU A 387 7.37 2.72 3.46
C LEU A 387 7.56 3.35 4.85
N PRO A 388 6.52 3.45 5.71
CA PRO A 388 6.69 4.00 7.06
C PRO A 388 7.70 3.23 7.90
N ILE A 389 7.68 1.88 7.80
CA ILE A 389 8.61 1.01 8.52
C ILE A 389 10.04 1.30 8.07
N THR A 390 10.26 1.38 6.75
CA THR A 390 11.57 1.70 6.17
C THR A 390 12.07 3.07 6.62
N ILE A 391 11.21 4.09 6.59
CA ILE A 391 11.55 5.45 7.02
C ILE A 391 11.95 5.45 8.50
N VAL A 392 11.16 4.86 9.37
CA VAL A 392 11.46 4.79 10.82
C VAL A 392 12.77 4.05 11.07
N PHE A 393 13.01 2.94 10.36
CA PHE A 393 14.25 2.19 10.47
C PHE A 393 15.47 3.04 10.03
N LEU A 394 15.40 3.69 8.87
CA LEU A 394 16.49 4.54 8.35
C LEU A 394 16.81 5.72 9.28
N LEU A 395 15.80 6.30 9.91
CA LEU A 395 15.99 7.37 10.91
C LEU A 395 16.66 6.87 12.18
N ALA A 396 16.32 5.65 12.62
CA ALA A 396 16.80 5.09 13.88
C ALA A 396 18.10 4.29 13.76
N GLN A 397 18.52 3.86 12.55
CA GLN A 397 19.69 2.99 12.32
C GLN A 397 21.00 3.53 12.96
N ARG A 398 21.18 4.85 13.00
CA ARG A 398 22.36 5.47 13.60
C ARG A 398 22.50 5.16 15.10
N TRP A 399 21.40 5.04 15.83
CA TRP A 399 21.41 4.68 17.25
C TRP A 399 21.58 3.18 17.48
N LEU A 400 21.10 2.34 16.52
CA LEU A 400 21.28 0.89 16.54
C LEU A 400 22.75 0.52 16.42
N VAL A 401 23.47 1.12 15.46
CA VAL A 401 24.89 0.82 15.20
C VAL A 401 25.76 1.30 16.38
N GLY A 402 25.49 2.49 16.92
CA GLY A 402 26.25 3.05 18.05
C GLY A 402 26.16 2.21 19.34
N GLY A 403 24.99 1.59 19.61
CA GLY A 403 24.80 0.74 20.78
C GLY A 403 25.53 -0.63 20.70
N LEU A 404 25.61 -1.21 19.50
CA LEU A 404 26.32 -2.48 19.29
C LEU A 404 27.84 -2.35 19.41
N THR A 405 28.41 -1.20 19.03
CA THR A 405 29.85 -0.95 19.12
C THR A 405 30.29 -0.62 20.54
N ALA A 406 29.46 0.06 21.33
CA ALA A 406 29.77 0.39 22.73
C ALA A 406 29.75 -0.85 23.66
N GLY A 407 28.93 -1.86 23.34
CA GLY A 407 28.90 -3.15 24.10
C GLY A 407 29.96 -4.17 23.68
N GLY A 408 30.61 -3.99 22.53
CA GLY A 408 31.59 -4.95 21.98
C GLY A 408 33.04 -4.71 22.38
N VAL A 409 33.35 -3.61 23.08
CA VAL A 409 34.71 -3.30 23.55
C VAL A 409 34.79 -3.57 25.05
N LYS A 410 34.61 -4.80 25.45
CA LYS A 410 35.12 -5.38 26.70
C LYS A 410 36.08 -6.49 26.30
N GLY A 411 37.32 -6.14 26.02
CA GLY A 411 38.43 -7.03 25.77
C GLY A 411 39.69 -6.29 26.05
#